data_2d38783b8ecdf3eb6408ac7aa8462603
#
_entry.id   2d38783b8ecdf3eb6408ac7aa8462603
#
_cell.length_a   1.000
_cell.length_b   1.000
_cell.length_c   1.000
_cell.angle_alpha   90.00
_cell.angle_beta   90.00
_cell.angle_gamma   90.00
#
_symmetry.space_group_name_H-M   'P 1'
#
loop_
_entity.id
_entity.type
_entity.pdbx_description
1 polymer ?
#
loop_
_entity_poly.entity_id
_entity_poly.type
_entity_poly.pdbx_seq_one_letter_code
_entity_poly.pdbx_strand_id
1 'polypeptide(L)'
;MCEFENEVQGWVDAFFDCCKHKKTGHQCTLYRLFAEEDIPRLAYEAISRTYTPTTSTCFVVTRPKLREVFAANFRDRIVQHWICLRLEPLFEQRFQEQGNVSFNCRKEYGTTKAVEKLSNDMKIVSKHYKYEAYIGKFDIRSFFMSIDCQVLEDLLIPFIRQNYEGDDIETLIYLTQATIRHAPQNDCERRGDLTLWDKLEKHKSLFYAKPMTGMPIGNLTSQLFANFYMSYFDEYMLQECGKRDCRYIRFVDDFCITGPRKQDIIDLYHLASKYLSDTLHIQLHIDKFYLQEVKKGVKFVGSVIKRYRTYLSNRTVGSMHNAIAVLDKICKRVYESDEPDMMDLLQLERAVSGMNSYFGFLVHCNSYGIRRGAFNDCQYFWKVCYLKGRFQVVKIKQQYEISTKLIEEYGFNL
;
A
#
# COMPACT_ATOMS: atom_id res chain seq x y z
N MET A 1 28.59 -25.69 -14.94
CA MET A 1 27.26 -25.59 -14.36
C MET A 1 26.54 -24.47 -15.07
N CYS A 2 25.40 -24.79 -15.66
CA CYS A 2 24.83 -24.07 -16.79
C CYS A 2 24.27 -22.67 -16.45
N GLU A 3 24.34 -21.73 -17.41
CA GLU A 3 23.63 -20.46 -17.41
C GLU A 3 22.17 -20.62 -16.96
N PHE A 4 21.51 -21.69 -17.38
CA PHE A 4 20.12 -22.00 -16.97
C PHE A 4 19.93 -22.25 -15.46
N GLU A 5 20.93 -22.82 -14.75
CA GLU A 5 20.82 -23.02 -13.30
C GLU A 5 20.85 -21.69 -12.53
N ASN A 6 21.64 -20.72 -13.00
CA ASN A 6 21.66 -19.36 -12.40
C ASN A 6 20.35 -18.61 -12.68
N GLU A 7 19.77 -18.79 -13.86
CA GLU A 7 18.46 -18.20 -14.21
C GLU A 7 17.35 -18.77 -13.35
N VAL A 8 17.31 -20.10 -13.13
CA VAL A 8 16.33 -20.75 -12.26
C VAL A 8 16.46 -20.27 -10.81
N GLN A 9 17.68 -19.99 -10.32
CA GLN A 9 17.88 -19.47 -8.95
C GLN A 9 17.12 -18.15 -8.73
N GLY A 10 17.13 -17.23 -9.69
CA GLY A 10 16.37 -15.98 -9.60
C GLY A 10 14.85 -16.19 -9.47
N TRP A 11 14.32 -17.28 -10.04
CA TRP A 11 12.91 -17.67 -9.90
C TRP A 11 12.62 -18.29 -8.53
N VAL A 12 13.56 -19.08 -8.01
CA VAL A 12 13.49 -19.62 -6.64
C VAL A 12 13.47 -18.49 -5.62
N ASP A 13 14.30 -17.47 -5.79
CA ASP A 13 14.33 -16.29 -4.92
C ASP A 13 13.00 -15.51 -4.97
N ALA A 14 12.44 -15.36 -6.17
CA ALA A 14 11.11 -14.74 -6.35
C ALA A 14 9.98 -15.54 -5.67
N PHE A 15 10.04 -16.87 -5.75
CA PHE A 15 9.10 -17.73 -5.03
C PHE A 15 9.21 -17.57 -3.52
N PHE A 16 10.41 -17.60 -2.96
CA PHE A 16 10.60 -17.37 -1.52
C PHE A 16 10.19 -15.97 -1.09
N ASP A 17 10.46 -14.95 -1.91
CA ASP A 17 10.00 -13.60 -1.64
C ASP A 17 8.46 -13.50 -1.68
N CYS A 18 7.81 -14.14 -2.64
CA CYS A 18 6.35 -14.26 -2.70
C CYS A 18 5.75 -14.95 -1.47
N CYS A 19 6.47 -15.92 -0.88
CA CYS A 19 6.05 -16.66 0.31
C CYS A 19 6.25 -15.89 1.62
N LYS A 20 7.05 -14.81 1.65
CA LYS A 20 7.26 -14.02 2.86
C LYS A 20 5.93 -13.55 3.44
N HIS A 21 5.75 -13.73 4.76
CA HIS A 21 4.53 -13.36 5.48
C HIS A 21 3.23 -14.06 5.05
N LYS A 22 3.30 -15.11 4.20
CA LYS A 22 2.14 -15.86 3.69
C LYS A 22 2.27 -17.36 3.93
N LYS A 23 3.09 -17.79 4.89
CA LYS A 23 3.44 -19.20 5.12
C LYS A 23 2.25 -20.14 5.29
N THR A 24 1.14 -19.65 5.83
CA THR A 24 -0.11 -20.40 6.07
C THR A 24 -1.19 -20.14 5.02
N GLY A 25 -0.90 -19.38 3.98
CA GLY A 25 -1.86 -19.10 2.91
C GLY A 25 -2.12 -20.34 2.06
N HIS A 26 -3.37 -20.76 1.91
CA HIS A 26 -3.78 -21.97 1.17
C HIS A 26 -3.11 -22.08 -0.22
N GLN A 27 -3.13 -21.02 -1.02
CA GLN A 27 -2.48 -21.02 -2.35
C GLN A 27 -0.96 -21.21 -2.28
N CYS A 28 -0.29 -20.57 -1.31
CA CYS A 28 1.15 -20.74 -1.09
C CYS A 28 1.48 -22.18 -0.69
N THR A 29 0.69 -22.78 0.21
CA THR A 29 0.89 -24.16 0.66
C THR A 29 0.68 -25.15 -0.48
N LEU A 30 -0.36 -24.98 -1.27
CA LEU A 30 -0.61 -25.82 -2.45
C LEU A 30 0.49 -25.71 -3.49
N TYR A 31 0.92 -24.49 -3.82
CA TYR A 31 1.96 -24.29 -4.84
C TYR A 31 3.31 -24.93 -4.44
N ARG A 32 3.63 -24.95 -3.14
CA ARG A 32 4.85 -25.62 -2.63
C ARG A 32 4.93 -27.09 -2.99
N LEU A 33 3.79 -27.77 -3.15
CA LEU A 33 3.77 -29.19 -3.52
C LEU A 33 4.28 -29.45 -4.95
N PHE A 34 4.22 -28.42 -5.81
CA PHE A 34 4.57 -28.49 -7.22
C PHE A 34 5.72 -27.56 -7.60
N ALA A 35 6.29 -26.83 -6.65
CA ALA A 35 7.25 -25.77 -6.89
C ALA A 35 8.52 -26.27 -7.60
N GLU A 36 9.00 -27.45 -7.26
CA GLU A 36 10.20 -28.05 -7.86
C GLU A 36 10.04 -28.34 -9.36
N GLU A 37 8.83 -28.66 -9.79
CA GLU A 37 8.53 -28.92 -11.21
C GLU A 37 8.11 -27.63 -11.93
N ASP A 38 7.29 -26.80 -11.30
CA ASP A 38 6.68 -25.64 -11.96
C ASP A 38 7.61 -24.43 -12.05
N ILE A 39 8.53 -24.22 -11.10
CA ILE A 39 9.48 -23.09 -11.15
C ILE A 39 10.42 -23.17 -12.36
N PRO A 40 11.08 -24.32 -12.66
CA PRO A 40 11.88 -24.44 -13.88
C PRO A 40 11.06 -24.28 -15.17
N ARG A 41 9.82 -24.80 -15.19
CA ARG A 41 8.91 -24.62 -16.31
C ARG A 41 8.53 -23.15 -16.50
N LEU A 42 8.25 -22.42 -15.41
CA LEU A 42 7.94 -20.99 -15.43
C LEU A 42 9.14 -20.18 -15.96
N ALA A 43 10.36 -20.51 -15.52
CA ALA A 43 11.59 -19.93 -16.02
C ALA A 43 11.74 -20.15 -17.54
N TYR A 44 11.52 -21.38 -18.00
CA TYR A 44 11.58 -21.72 -19.43
C TYR A 44 10.53 -20.94 -20.25
N GLU A 45 9.28 -20.87 -19.78
CA GLU A 45 8.22 -20.10 -20.45
C GLU A 45 8.55 -18.60 -20.54
N ALA A 46 9.19 -18.06 -19.50
CA ALA A 46 9.62 -16.66 -19.49
C ALA A 46 10.74 -16.41 -20.52
N ILE A 47 11.77 -17.24 -20.54
CA ILE A 47 12.92 -17.14 -21.44
C ILE A 47 12.49 -17.37 -22.90
N SER A 48 11.65 -18.38 -23.15
CA SER A 48 11.11 -18.69 -24.48
C SER A 48 10.02 -17.72 -24.95
N ARG A 49 9.65 -16.76 -24.11
CA ARG A 49 8.57 -15.75 -24.38
C ARG A 49 7.20 -16.39 -24.67
N THR A 50 6.93 -17.51 -24.00
CA THR A 50 5.63 -18.22 -24.11
C THR A 50 4.75 -18.06 -22.87
N TYR A 51 5.27 -17.41 -21.81
CA TYR A 51 4.49 -17.13 -20.61
C TYR A 51 3.29 -16.26 -20.93
N THR A 52 2.14 -16.65 -20.41
CA THR A 52 0.90 -15.85 -20.42
C THR A 52 0.31 -15.83 -19.01
N PRO A 53 -0.13 -14.66 -18.50
CA PRO A 53 -0.81 -14.58 -17.22
C PRO A 53 -2.06 -15.48 -17.19
N THR A 54 -2.33 -16.07 -16.04
CA THR A 54 -3.46 -16.99 -15.84
C THR A 54 -4.68 -16.28 -15.23
N THR A 55 -5.82 -16.99 -15.15
CA THR A 55 -7.07 -16.48 -14.60
C THR A 55 -6.90 -15.91 -13.19
N SER A 56 -7.33 -14.68 -12.99
CA SER A 56 -7.28 -13.96 -11.72
C SER A 56 -8.55 -14.20 -10.89
N THR A 57 -8.46 -14.02 -9.57
CA THR A 57 -9.65 -13.95 -8.71
C THR A 57 -10.00 -12.48 -8.46
N CYS A 58 -11.25 -12.07 -8.74
CA CYS A 58 -11.73 -10.73 -8.51
C CYS A 58 -12.76 -10.69 -7.37
N PHE A 59 -12.66 -9.73 -6.47
CA PHE A 59 -13.61 -9.53 -5.37
C PHE A 59 -13.66 -8.06 -4.94
N VAL A 60 -14.74 -7.67 -4.24
CA VAL A 60 -14.90 -6.32 -3.73
C VAL A 60 -14.66 -6.27 -2.22
N VAL A 61 -13.76 -5.40 -1.78
CA VAL A 61 -13.54 -5.10 -0.37
C VAL A 61 -14.34 -3.85 0.02
N THR A 62 -14.91 -3.87 1.24
CA THR A 62 -15.75 -2.77 1.75
C THR A 62 -15.00 -1.82 2.69
N ARG A 63 -13.86 -2.23 3.21
CA ARG A 63 -13.07 -1.45 4.18
C ARG A 63 -11.64 -1.21 3.66
N PRO A 64 -11.09 -0.01 3.85
CA PRO A 64 -11.68 1.21 4.43
C PRO A 64 -12.67 1.94 3.50
N LYS A 65 -12.69 1.61 2.23
CA LYS A 65 -13.60 2.08 1.18
C LYS A 65 -13.92 0.92 0.25
N LEU A 66 -15.04 1.01 -0.45
CA LEU A 66 -15.40 0.05 -1.49
C LEU A 66 -14.36 0.07 -2.61
N ARG A 67 -13.74 -1.07 -2.90
CA ARG A 67 -12.73 -1.24 -3.95
C ARG A 67 -12.81 -2.61 -4.58
N GLU A 68 -12.70 -2.66 -5.87
CA GLU A 68 -12.48 -3.86 -6.64
C GLU A 68 -11.01 -4.28 -6.54
N VAL A 69 -10.75 -5.56 -6.26
CA VAL A 69 -9.41 -6.11 -6.10
C VAL A 69 -9.26 -7.33 -7.00
N PHE A 70 -8.18 -7.37 -7.75
CA PHE A 70 -7.79 -8.51 -8.56
C PHE A 70 -6.60 -9.20 -7.90
N ALA A 71 -6.80 -10.43 -7.48
CA ALA A 71 -5.75 -11.27 -6.95
C ALA A 71 -5.26 -12.21 -8.05
N ALA A 72 -4.08 -11.97 -8.57
CA ALA A 72 -3.42 -12.84 -9.51
C ALA A 72 -3.25 -14.26 -8.94
N ASN A 73 -3.22 -15.28 -9.78
CA ASN A 73 -2.85 -16.63 -9.40
C ASN A 73 -1.49 -16.65 -8.73
N PHE A 74 -1.23 -17.65 -7.87
CA PHE A 74 0.03 -17.70 -7.13
C PHE A 74 1.25 -17.78 -8.06
N ARG A 75 1.14 -18.49 -9.18
CA ARG A 75 2.15 -18.59 -10.23
C ARG A 75 2.49 -17.23 -10.83
N ASP A 76 1.47 -16.45 -11.17
CA ASP A 76 1.66 -15.09 -11.72
C ASP A 76 2.22 -14.13 -10.68
N ARG A 77 1.95 -14.35 -9.39
CA ARG A 77 2.58 -13.55 -8.32
C ARG A 77 4.07 -13.81 -8.24
N ILE A 78 4.55 -15.03 -8.53
CA ILE A 78 5.99 -15.31 -8.61
C ILE A 78 6.61 -14.48 -9.73
N VAL A 79 5.97 -14.41 -10.90
CA VAL A 79 6.42 -13.55 -12.01
C VAL A 79 6.45 -12.08 -11.57
N GLN A 80 5.42 -11.61 -10.90
CA GLN A 80 5.37 -10.24 -10.37
C GLN A 80 6.51 -9.96 -9.37
N HIS A 81 6.80 -10.91 -8.47
CA HIS A 81 7.93 -10.80 -7.54
C HIS A 81 9.26 -10.81 -8.27
N TRP A 82 9.42 -11.66 -9.31
CA TRP A 82 10.61 -11.72 -10.13
C TRP A 82 10.92 -10.39 -10.84
N ILE A 83 9.89 -9.74 -11.40
CA ILE A 83 9.98 -8.40 -12.00
C ILE A 83 10.34 -7.36 -10.92
N CYS A 84 9.64 -7.38 -9.79
CA CYS A 84 9.83 -6.40 -8.72
C CYS A 84 11.23 -6.47 -8.11
N LEU A 85 11.79 -7.66 -7.89
CA LEU A 85 13.16 -7.82 -7.36
C LEU A 85 14.22 -7.15 -8.25
N ARG A 86 13.98 -7.07 -9.57
CA ARG A 86 14.88 -6.43 -10.53
C ARG A 86 14.67 -4.93 -10.67
N LEU A 87 13.41 -4.51 -10.67
CA LEU A 87 13.08 -3.10 -10.92
C LEU A 87 13.08 -2.24 -9.66
N GLU A 88 12.77 -2.81 -8.48
CA GLU A 88 12.72 -2.06 -7.22
C GLU A 88 14.02 -1.29 -6.91
N PRO A 89 15.22 -1.88 -7.06
CA PRO A 89 16.47 -1.15 -6.81
C PRO A 89 16.65 0.05 -7.74
N LEU A 90 16.31 -0.10 -9.02
CA LEU A 90 16.43 0.97 -10.02
C LEU A 90 15.45 2.11 -9.74
N PHE A 91 14.21 1.76 -9.38
CA PHE A 91 13.21 2.76 -9.04
C PHE A 91 13.55 3.47 -7.73
N GLU A 92 14.09 2.74 -6.76
CA GLU A 92 14.51 3.32 -5.49
C GLU A 92 15.65 4.34 -5.69
N GLN A 93 16.63 4.02 -6.55
CA GLN A 93 17.67 4.97 -6.94
C GLN A 93 17.06 6.24 -7.57
N ARG A 94 16.15 6.11 -8.55
CA ARG A 94 15.46 7.25 -9.16
C ARG A 94 14.70 8.09 -8.13
N PHE A 95 13.99 7.45 -7.20
CA PHE A 95 13.25 8.18 -6.15
C PHE A 95 14.19 8.91 -5.18
N GLN A 96 15.37 8.37 -4.91
CA GLN A 96 16.40 9.02 -4.09
C GLN A 96 16.99 10.23 -4.80
N GLU A 97 17.32 10.13 -6.06
CA GLU A 97 17.79 11.24 -6.91
C GLU A 97 16.78 12.38 -6.97
N GLN A 98 15.49 12.07 -6.93
CA GLN A 98 14.39 13.02 -6.83
C GLN A 98 14.13 13.54 -5.41
N GLY A 99 15.05 13.34 -4.46
CA GLY A 99 14.96 13.87 -3.10
C GLY A 99 13.88 13.21 -2.22
N ASN A 100 13.48 11.96 -2.54
CA ASN A 100 12.59 11.16 -1.72
C ASN A 100 11.23 11.83 -1.45
N VAL A 101 10.55 12.30 -2.46
CA VAL A 101 9.23 12.97 -2.33
C VAL A 101 8.04 12.03 -2.38
N SER A 102 8.22 10.79 -2.85
CA SER A 102 7.21 9.73 -2.86
C SER A 102 7.37 8.82 -1.65
N PHE A 103 6.27 8.51 -0.95
CA PHE A 103 6.30 7.82 0.35
C PHE A 103 5.50 6.51 0.41
N ASN A 104 4.83 6.12 -0.65
CA ASN A 104 4.06 4.88 -0.70
C ASN A 104 4.76 3.80 -1.51
N CYS A 105 4.51 2.52 -1.18
CA CYS A 105 5.05 1.36 -1.90
C CYS A 105 6.58 1.37 -2.03
N ARG A 106 7.28 1.80 -0.99
CA ARG A 106 8.74 1.83 -0.87
C ARG A 106 9.16 1.26 0.48
N LYS A 107 10.24 0.47 0.50
CA LYS A 107 10.82 -0.05 1.74
C LYS A 107 11.27 1.10 2.63
N GLU A 108 11.05 0.98 3.92
CA GLU A 108 11.37 1.99 4.94
C GLU A 108 10.63 3.33 4.82
N TYR A 109 9.79 3.53 3.82
CA TYR A 109 8.90 4.67 3.67
C TYR A 109 7.47 4.29 4.08
N GLY A 110 6.58 5.25 4.20
CA GLY A 110 5.19 5.01 4.58
C GLY A 110 4.53 6.24 5.19
N THR A 111 3.37 6.05 5.78
CA THR A 111 2.52 7.13 6.31
C THR A 111 3.23 7.98 7.35
N THR A 112 4.02 7.38 8.25
CA THR A 112 4.73 8.10 9.31
C THR A 112 5.76 9.06 8.74
N LYS A 113 6.66 8.58 7.88
CA LYS A 113 7.68 9.42 7.24
C LYS A 113 7.05 10.51 6.34
N ALA A 114 5.93 10.19 5.66
CA ALA A 114 5.19 11.18 4.87
C ALA A 114 4.63 12.32 5.74
N VAL A 115 4.06 11.99 6.89
CA VAL A 115 3.53 12.98 7.85
C VAL A 115 4.66 13.83 8.44
N GLU A 116 5.79 13.22 8.81
CA GLU A 116 6.98 13.91 9.33
C GLU A 116 7.55 14.87 8.28
N LYS A 117 7.73 14.41 7.04
CA LYS A 117 8.22 15.23 5.92
C LYS A 117 7.30 16.44 5.70
N LEU A 118 5.99 16.22 5.58
CA LEU A 118 5.04 17.31 5.37
C LEU A 118 5.03 18.29 6.55
N SER A 119 5.08 17.80 7.80
CA SER A 119 5.19 18.64 8.99
C SER A 119 6.46 19.50 8.97
N ASN A 120 7.57 18.93 8.51
CA ASN A 120 8.84 19.66 8.38
C ASN A 120 8.79 20.71 7.25
N ASP A 121 8.21 20.36 6.10
CA ASP A 121 8.02 21.30 4.98
C ASP A 121 7.16 22.50 5.39
N MET A 122 6.05 22.27 6.13
CA MET A 122 5.22 23.32 6.69
C MET A 122 6.03 24.25 7.61
N LYS A 123 6.93 23.72 8.46
CA LYS A 123 7.80 24.52 9.33
C LYS A 123 8.80 25.34 8.53
N ILE A 124 9.45 24.74 7.53
CA ILE A 124 10.48 25.42 6.74
C ILE A 124 9.88 26.58 5.97
N VAL A 125 8.80 26.34 5.21
CA VAL A 125 8.16 27.37 4.36
C VAL A 125 7.60 28.51 5.18
N SER A 126 7.05 28.24 6.37
CA SER A 126 6.53 29.26 7.28
C SER A 126 7.61 29.87 8.21
N LYS A 127 8.88 29.50 8.04
CA LYS A 127 10.00 29.87 8.96
C LYS A 127 9.61 29.64 10.42
N HIS A 128 9.27 28.39 10.75
CA HIS A 128 8.79 27.98 12.07
C HIS A 128 7.48 28.68 12.50
N TYR A 129 6.55 28.86 11.55
CA TYR A 129 5.24 29.50 11.73
C TYR A 129 5.29 30.97 12.14
N LYS A 130 6.42 31.66 11.87
CA LYS A 130 6.56 33.10 12.08
C LYS A 130 5.93 33.91 10.97
N TYR A 131 5.93 33.36 9.75
CA TYR A 131 5.38 34.00 8.56
C TYR A 131 4.18 33.23 8.01
N GLU A 132 3.37 33.92 7.25
CA GLU A 132 2.29 33.28 6.50
C GLU A 132 2.86 32.32 5.47
N ALA A 133 2.21 31.19 5.34
CA ALA A 133 2.49 30.18 4.34
C ALA A 133 1.22 29.40 4.07
N TYR A 134 1.16 28.79 2.91
CA TYR A 134 -0.03 28.10 2.42
C TYR A 134 0.29 26.67 2.08
N ILE A 135 -0.75 25.83 2.14
CA ILE A 135 -0.68 24.43 1.75
C ILE A 135 -1.85 24.11 0.83
N GLY A 136 -1.53 23.53 -0.32
CA GLY A 136 -2.49 22.88 -1.22
C GLY A 136 -2.43 21.36 -1.05
N LYS A 137 -3.59 20.73 -1.00
CA LYS A 137 -3.71 19.28 -1.08
C LYS A 137 -4.55 18.90 -2.30
N PHE A 138 -4.10 17.89 -3.02
CA PHE A 138 -4.64 17.47 -4.31
C PHE A 138 -4.84 15.95 -4.31
N ASP A 139 -5.78 15.48 -5.12
CA ASP A 139 -6.13 14.08 -5.29
C ASP A 139 -6.29 13.79 -6.79
N ILE A 140 -5.77 12.65 -7.26
CA ILE A 140 -5.93 12.23 -8.65
C ILE A 140 -7.23 11.43 -8.78
N ARG A 141 -8.01 11.71 -9.83
CA ARG A 141 -9.28 11.04 -10.07
C ARG A 141 -9.04 9.61 -10.55
N SER A 142 -9.58 8.63 -9.81
CA SER A 142 -9.58 7.20 -10.20
C SER A 142 -8.20 6.68 -10.61
N PHE A 143 -7.15 7.06 -9.91
CA PHE A 143 -5.76 6.92 -10.31
C PHE A 143 -5.43 5.58 -10.97
N PHE A 144 -5.60 4.45 -10.24
CA PHE A 144 -5.27 3.13 -10.78
C PHE A 144 -6.09 2.76 -12.04
N MET A 145 -7.32 3.23 -12.15
CA MET A 145 -8.19 2.96 -13.31
C MET A 145 -7.92 3.89 -14.49
N SER A 146 -7.12 4.93 -14.31
CA SER A 146 -6.82 5.93 -15.35
C SER A 146 -5.38 5.89 -15.84
N ILE A 147 -4.52 5.02 -15.31
CA ILE A 147 -3.14 4.85 -15.81
C ILE A 147 -3.20 4.38 -17.25
N ASP A 148 -2.58 5.15 -18.15
CA ASP A 148 -2.41 4.78 -19.55
C ASP A 148 -1.28 3.76 -19.67
N CYS A 149 -1.62 2.52 -20.03
CA CYS A 149 -0.67 1.42 -20.13
C CYS A 149 0.34 1.62 -21.26
N GLN A 150 -0.05 2.31 -22.36
CA GLN A 150 0.87 2.60 -23.43
C GLN A 150 1.91 3.63 -22.99
N VAL A 151 1.48 4.73 -22.36
CA VAL A 151 2.40 5.74 -21.81
C VAL A 151 3.32 5.12 -20.77
N LEU A 152 2.79 4.24 -19.89
CA LEU A 152 3.61 3.53 -18.93
C LEU A 152 4.69 2.68 -19.62
N GLU A 153 4.32 1.95 -20.67
CA GLU A 153 5.26 1.11 -21.44
C GLU A 153 6.32 1.97 -22.13
N ASP A 154 5.89 3.08 -22.77
CA ASP A 154 6.78 4.03 -23.47
C ASP A 154 7.80 4.70 -22.52
N LEU A 155 7.47 4.85 -21.25
CA LEU A 155 8.38 5.36 -20.23
C LEU A 155 9.25 4.28 -19.61
N LEU A 156 8.67 3.10 -19.32
CA LEU A 156 9.33 2.07 -18.53
C LEU A 156 10.33 1.23 -19.35
N ILE A 157 10.00 0.88 -20.59
CA ILE A 157 10.89 0.03 -21.40
C ILE A 157 12.20 0.72 -21.73
N PRO A 158 12.22 1.99 -22.20
CA PRO A 158 13.49 2.72 -22.36
C PRO A 158 14.27 2.88 -21.07
N PHE A 159 13.58 3.11 -19.93
CA PHE A 159 14.23 3.20 -18.63
C PHE A 159 14.92 1.89 -18.24
N ILE A 160 14.28 0.73 -18.45
CA ILE A 160 14.88 -0.60 -18.21
C ILE A 160 16.13 -0.76 -19.09
N ARG A 161 16.02 -0.48 -20.39
CA ARG A 161 17.15 -0.60 -21.33
C ARG A 161 18.35 0.27 -20.96
N GLN A 162 18.10 1.41 -20.35
CA GLN A 162 19.15 2.37 -19.98
C GLN A 162 19.82 2.04 -18.64
N ASN A 163 19.09 1.43 -17.69
CA ASN A 163 19.53 1.35 -16.30
C ASN A 163 19.70 -0.08 -15.77
N TYR A 164 19.21 -1.09 -16.49
CA TYR A 164 19.35 -2.48 -16.08
C TYR A 164 20.51 -3.15 -16.80
N GLU A 165 21.44 -3.72 -16.04
CA GLU A 165 22.69 -4.33 -16.55
C GLU A 165 22.67 -5.88 -16.53
N GLY A 166 21.56 -6.51 -16.13
CA GLY A 166 21.45 -7.97 -16.07
C GLY A 166 21.32 -8.61 -17.45
N ASP A 167 21.89 -9.80 -17.62
CA ASP A 167 21.85 -10.57 -18.87
C ASP A 167 20.42 -11.00 -19.25
N ASP A 168 19.51 -11.03 -18.27
CA ASP A 168 18.08 -11.36 -18.43
C ASP A 168 17.19 -10.16 -18.82
N ILE A 169 17.78 -9.06 -19.31
CA ILE A 169 17.06 -7.83 -19.69
C ILE A 169 15.91 -8.06 -20.67
N GLU A 170 16.10 -8.90 -21.68
CA GLU A 170 15.05 -9.17 -22.68
C GLU A 170 13.87 -9.96 -22.08
N THR A 171 14.16 -10.88 -21.15
CA THR A 171 13.15 -11.59 -20.38
C THR A 171 12.40 -10.61 -19.45
N LEU A 172 13.13 -9.72 -18.79
CA LEU A 172 12.53 -8.68 -17.95
C LEU A 172 11.60 -7.76 -18.73
N ILE A 173 12.01 -7.31 -19.91
CA ILE A 173 11.18 -6.49 -20.80
C ILE A 173 9.93 -7.25 -21.22
N TYR A 174 10.08 -8.48 -21.70
CA TYR A 174 8.95 -9.31 -22.12
C TYR A 174 7.91 -9.48 -21.00
N LEU A 175 8.35 -9.89 -19.82
CA LEU A 175 7.45 -10.11 -18.68
C LEU A 175 6.81 -8.80 -18.18
N THR A 176 7.54 -7.70 -18.22
CA THR A 176 7.03 -6.38 -17.88
C THR A 176 5.92 -5.97 -18.84
N GLN A 177 6.12 -6.14 -20.15
CA GLN A 177 5.10 -5.84 -21.17
C GLN A 177 3.89 -6.79 -21.03
N ALA A 178 4.12 -8.09 -20.84
CA ALA A 178 3.05 -9.06 -20.62
C ALA A 178 2.20 -8.69 -19.40
N THR A 179 2.84 -8.19 -18.32
CA THR A 179 2.15 -7.77 -17.09
C THR A 179 1.38 -6.45 -17.28
N ILE A 180 1.94 -5.47 -18.00
CA ILE A 180 1.27 -4.18 -18.27
C ILE A 180 0.06 -4.36 -19.18
N ARG A 181 0.18 -5.20 -20.21
CA ARG A 181 -0.86 -5.45 -21.21
C ARG A 181 -1.93 -6.43 -20.73
N HIS A 182 -1.67 -7.13 -19.63
CA HIS A 182 -2.65 -8.06 -19.07
C HIS A 182 -3.90 -7.34 -18.57
N ALA A 183 -5.04 -7.71 -19.09
CA ALA A 183 -6.37 -7.20 -18.72
C ALA A 183 -7.15 -8.26 -17.91
N PRO A 184 -6.91 -8.37 -16.60
CA PRO A 184 -7.48 -9.46 -15.79
C PRO A 184 -9.00 -9.42 -15.71
N GLN A 185 -9.65 -8.29 -16.00
CA GLN A 185 -11.10 -8.18 -16.08
C GLN A 185 -11.71 -9.03 -17.20
N ASN A 186 -10.92 -9.40 -18.22
CA ASN A 186 -11.37 -10.23 -19.33
C ASN A 186 -11.28 -11.73 -19.00
N ASP A 187 -10.45 -12.11 -18.02
CA ASP A 187 -10.28 -13.48 -17.56
C ASP A 187 -10.13 -13.52 -16.02
N CYS A 188 -11.25 -13.47 -15.32
CA CYS A 188 -11.26 -13.58 -13.87
C CYS A 188 -12.50 -14.32 -13.33
N GLU A 189 -12.28 -14.98 -12.20
CA GLU A 189 -13.36 -15.54 -11.38
C GLU A 189 -13.79 -14.49 -10.34
N ARG A 190 -15.06 -14.06 -10.39
CA ARG A 190 -15.63 -13.18 -9.38
C ARG A 190 -16.03 -13.96 -8.14
N ARG A 191 -15.56 -13.54 -6.96
CA ARG A 191 -15.85 -14.17 -5.68
C ARG A 191 -16.43 -13.19 -4.66
N GLY A 192 -17.10 -13.73 -3.65
CA GLY A 192 -17.74 -12.97 -2.58
C GLY A 192 -19.13 -12.49 -2.93
N ASP A 193 -19.57 -11.38 -2.30
CA ASP A 193 -20.89 -10.80 -2.54
C ASP A 193 -20.89 -10.00 -3.85
N LEU A 194 -21.53 -10.57 -4.88
CA LEU A 194 -21.61 -9.99 -6.21
C LEU A 194 -22.42 -8.69 -6.24
N THR A 195 -23.35 -8.48 -5.30
CA THR A 195 -24.15 -7.24 -5.23
C THR A 195 -23.33 -5.99 -4.86
N LEU A 196 -22.11 -6.18 -4.39
CA LEU A 196 -21.21 -5.07 -4.08
C LEU A 196 -20.71 -4.35 -5.33
N TRP A 197 -20.69 -5.03 -6.50
CA TRP A 197 -20.36 -4.36 -7.77
C TRP A 197 -21.40 -3.33 -8.19
N ASP A 198 -22.68 -3.55 -7.86
CA ASP A 198 -23.75 -2.59 -8.15
C ASP A 198 -23.59 -1.29 -7.35
N LYS A 199 -22.89 -1.36 -6.20
CA LYS A 199 -22.59 -0.20 -5.35
C LYS A 199 -21.28 0.49 -5.72
N LEU A 200 -20.47 -0.12 -6.58
CA LEU A 200 -19.20 0.43 -7.01
C LEU A 200 -19.42 1.38 -8.17
N GLU A 201 -18.92 2.61 -8.05
CA GLU A 201 -18.98 3.59 -9.14
C GLU A 201 -18.19 3.07 -10.36
N LYS A 202 -18.76 3.16 -11.55
CA LYS A 202 -18.16 2.63 -12.79
C LYS A 202 -16.72 3.07 -13.03
N HIS A 203 -16.40 4.32 -12.72
CA HIS A 203 -15.05 4.87 -12.89
C HIS A 203 -14.02 4.33 -11.86
N LYS A 204 -14.45 3.50 -10.91
CA LYS A 204 -13.60 2.81 -9.92
C LYS A 204 -13.48 1.31 -10.17
N SER A 205 -14.01 0.82 -11.29
CA SER A 205 -13.97 -0.57 -11.69
C SER A 205 -13.20 -0.74 -12.99
N LEU A 206 -12.32 -1.72 -13.04
CA LEU A 206 -11.52 -2.05 -14.22
C LEU A 206 -12.38 -2.61 -15.35
N PHE A 207 -13.55 -3.20 -15.05
CA PHE A 207 -14.50 -3.66 -16.05
C PHE A 207 -15.07 -2.56 -16.95
N TYR A 208 -14.97 -1.30 -16.52
CA TYR A 208 -15.42 -0.14 -17.30
C TYR A 208 -14.26 0.73 -17.79
N ALA A 209 -13.01 0.29 -17.57
CA ALA A 209 -11.84 0.98 -18.10
C ALA A 209 -11.76 0.85 -19.63
N LYS A 210 -11.16 1.83 -20.28
CA LYS A 210 -10.89 1.75 -21.72
C LYS A 210 -9.80 0.70 -22.00
N PRO A 211 -9.74 0.12 -23.19
CA PRO A 211 -8.61 -0.72 -23.58
C PRO A 211 -7.28 -0.02 -23.33
N MET A 212 -6.29 -0.77 -22.90
CA MET A 212 -4.95 -0.26 -22.53
C MET A 212 -4.99 0.87 -21.49
N THR A 213 -5.99 0.89 -20.63
CA THR A 213 -6.11 1.86 -19.53
C THR A 213 -6.49 1.14 -18.23
N GLY A 214 -5.81 1.52 -17.17
CA GLY A 214 -6.05 1.01 -15.82
C GLY A 214 -5.14 -0.15 -15.44
N MET A 215 -4.82 -0.20 -14.15
CA MET A 215 -4.03 -1.26 -13.54
C MET A 215 -4.82 -1.93 -12.41
N PRO A 216 -4.75 -3.27 -12.31
CA PRO A 216 -5.50 -4.01 -11.29
C PRO A 216 -5.01 -3.68 -9.87
N ILE A 217 -5.93 -3.30 -8.99
CA ILE A 217 -5.62 -3.15 -7.57
C ILE A 217 -5.50 -4.55 -6.95
N GLY A 218 -4.39 -4.82 -6.28
CA GLY A 218 -4.11 -6.08 -5.61
C GLY A 218 -2.82 -6.76 -6.05
N ASN A 219 -2.26 -6.37 -7.18
CA ASN A 219 -1.00 -6.89 -7.70
C ASN A 219 0.19 -6.04 -7.24
N LEU A 220 1.31 -6.69 -6.95
CA LEU A 220 2.54 -6.03 -6.49
C LEU A 220 3.11 -5.09 -7.58
N THR A 221 3.16 -5.56 -8.81
CA THR A 221 3.63 -4.79 -9.97
C THR A 221 2.80 -3.54 -10.23
N SER A 222 1.47 -3.59 -10.03
CA SER A 222 0.61 -2.41 -10.21
C SER A 222 1.01 -1.25 -9.30
N GLN A 223 1.38 -1.56 -8.06
CA GLN A 223 1.82 -0.53 -7.10
C GLN A 223 3.19 0.04 -7.48
N LEU A 224 4.11 -0.83 -7.88
CA LEU A 224 5.46 -0.47 -8.28
C LEU A 224 5.44 0.39 -9.55
N PHE A 225 4.72 -0.06 -10.57
CA PHE A 225 4.59 0.64 -11.85
C PHE A 225 3.85 1.97 -11.73
N ALA A 226 2.79 2.03 -10.93
CA ALA A 226 2.10 3.28 -10.65
C ALA A 226 3.00 4.32 -9.96
N ASN A 227 3.89 3.87 -9.07
CA ASN A 227 4.84 4.76 -8.41
C ASN A 227 5.92 5.25 -9.37
N PHE A 228 6.42 4.38 -10.25
CA PHE A 228 7.34 4.74 -11.33
C PHE A 228 6.69 5.73 -12.31
N TYR A 229 5.47 5.47 -12.76
CA TYR A 229 4.70 6.35 -13.65
C TYR A 229 4.63 7.76 -13.11
N MET A 230 4.30 7.90 -11.83
CA MET A 230 4.23 9.19 -11.15
C MET A 230 5.58 9.83 -10.88
N SER A 231 6.70 9.12 -11.00
CA SER A 231 8.02 9.70 -10.76
C SER A 231 8.39 10.80 -11.79
N TYR A 232 7.83 10.71 -12.98
CA TYR A 232 7.98 11.79 -14.01
C TYR A 232 7.21 13.06 -13.63
N PHE A 233 6.05 12.89 -13.03
CA PHE A 233 5.31 14.00 -12.45
C PHE A 233 6.03 14.58 -11.21
N ASP A 234 6.62 13.71 -10.37
CA ASP A 234 7.40 14.16 -9.21
C ASP A 234 8.57 15.04 -9.64
N GLU A 235 9.31 14.64 -10.68
CA GLU A 235 10.41 15.39 -11.24
C GLU A 235 9.98 16.77 -11.75
N TYR A 236 8.91 16.81 -12.55
CA TYR A 236 8.32 18.05 -13.04
C TYR A 236 7.89 18.98 -11.90
N MET A 237 7.18 18.44 -10.91
CA MET A 237 6.71 19.23 -9.78
C MET A 237 7.83 19.74 -8.89
N LEU A 238 8.93 19.00 -8.73
CA LEU A 238 10.10 19.46 -8.00
C LEU A 238 10.74 20.67 -8.68
N GLN A 239 10.88 20.63 -10.01
CA GLN A 239 11.41 21.76 -10.77
C GLN A 239 10.52 23.00 -10.65
N GLU A 240 9.20 22.83 -10.82
CA GLU A 240 8.26 23.96 -10.75
C GLU A 240 8.10 24.52 -9.32
N CYS A 241 8.13 23.67 -8.32
CA CYS A 241 8.14 24.07 -6.90
C CYS A 241 9.43 24.82 -6.53
N GLY A 242 10.59 24.35 -7.02
CA GLY A 242 11.88 24.99 -6.78
C GLY A 242 11.96 26.44 -7.27
N LYS A 243 11.35 26.74 -8.44
CA LYS A 243 11.26 28.10 -8.98
C LYS A 243 10.47 29.09 -8.09
N ARG A 244 9.68 28.60 -7.13
CA ARG A 244 8.74 29.36 -6.30
C ARG A 244 8.97 29.23 -4.81
N ASP A 245 10.11 28.67 -4.38
CA ASP A 245 10.39 28.32 -2.98
C ASP A 245 9.31 27.45 -2.33
N CYS A 246 8.60 26.66 -3.15
CA CYS A 246 7.59 25.73 -2.73
C CYS A 246 8.20 24.34 -2.48
N ARG A 247 7.50 23.51 -1.71
CA ARG A 247 7.88 22.14 -1.39
C ARG A 247 6.77 21.18 -1.79
N TYR A 248 7.18 20.02 -2.27
CA TYR A 248 6.29 18.99 -2.81
C TYR A 248 6.47 17.67 -2.06
N ILE A 249 5.37 16.94 -1.88
CA ILE A 249 5.34 15.59 -1.33
C ILE A 249 4.15 14.82 -1.92
N ARG A 250 4.35 13.53 -2.22
CA ARG A 250 3.31 12.63 -2.73
C ARG A 250 3.18 11.36 -1.91
N PHE A 251 1.94 10.89 -1.78
CA PHE A 251 1.58 9.58 -1.23
C PHE A 251 0.55 8.91 -2.14
N VAL A 252 0.99 8.06 -3.05
CA VAL A 252 0.23 7.46 -4.16
C VAL A 252 -0.36 8.54 -5.08
N ASP A 253 -1.67 8.74 -4.98
CA ASP A 253 -2.51 9.70 -5.71
C ASP A 253 -2.74 11.01 -4.95
N ASP A 254 -2.54 11.02 -3.63
CA ASP A 254 -2.61 12.20 -2.78
C ASP A 254 -1.25 12.95 -2.80
N PHE A 255 -1.24 14.24 -3.14
CA PHE A 255 -0.03 15.05 -2.99
C PHE A 255 -0.30 16.40 -2.36
N CYS A 256 0.73 16.98 -1.75
CA CYS A 256 0.67 18.27 -1.11
C CYS A 256 1.78 19.19 -1.63
N ILE A 257 1.45 20.47 -1.78
CA ILE A 257 2.39 21.54 -2.07
C ILE A 257 2.30 22.56 -0.94
N THR A 258 3.44 22.94 -0.36
CA THR A 258 3.54 24.01 0.63
C THR A 258 4.37 25.16 0.06
N GLY A 259 3.91 26.40 0.21
CA GLY A 259 4.56 27.55 -0.37
C GLY A 259 4.31 28.84 0.41
N PRO A 260 5.16 29.86 0.21
CA PRO A 260 5.05 31.15 0.94
C PRO A 260 3.86 31.99 0.46
N ARG A 261 3.42 31.84 -0.78
CA ARG A 261 2.34 32.64 -1.36
C ARG A 261 1.20 31.75 -1.83
N LYS A 262 -0.02 32.22 -1.60
CA LYS A 262 -1.23 31.49 -2.02
C LYS A 262 -1.30 31.33 -3.55
N GLN A 263 -0.89 32.37 -4.28
CA GLN A 263 -0.93 32.38 -5.76
C GLN A 263 -0.01 31.29 -6.34
N ASP A 264 1.18 31.09 -5.77
CA ASP A 264 2.09 30.03 -6.23
C ASP A 264 1.45 28.63 -6.19
N ILE A 265 0.65 28.35 -5.16
CA ILE A 265 -0.06 27.07 -5.05
C ILE A 265 -1.13 26.93 -6.14
N ILE A 266 -1.83 28.03 -6.47
CA ILE A 266 -2.83 28.06 -7.54
C ILE A 266 -2.18 27.86 -8.90
N ASP A 267 -1.07 28.55 -9.16
CA ASP A 267 -0.32 28.42 -10.41
C ASP A 267 0.22 26.99 -10.58
N LEU A 268 0.77 26.41 -9.49
CA LEU A 268 1.26 25.03 -9.46
C LEU A 268 0.11 24.01 -9.66
N TYR A 269 -1.11 24.30 -9.19
CA TYR A 269 -2.28 23.49 -9.50
C TYR A 269 -2.57 23.43 -11.01
N HIS A 270 -2.55 24.57 -11.68
CA HIS A 270 -2.78 24.62 -13.13
C HIS A 270 -1.67 23.91 -13.92
N LEU A 271 -0.41 24.08 -13.51
CA LEU A 271 0.73 23.39 -14.11
C LEU A 271 0.64 21.88 -13.89
N ALA A 272 0.34 21.45 -12.67
CA ALA A 272 0.12 20.05 -12.34
C ALA A 272 -1.02 19.44 -13.16
N SER A 273 -2.16 20.12 -13.24
CA SER A 273 -3.33 19.67 -14.00
C SER A 273 -2.99 19.50 -15.48
N LYS A 274 -2.27 20.46 -16.05
CA LYS A 274 -1.85 20.42 -17.46
C LYS A 274 -0.89 19.26 -17.72
N TYR A 275 0.18 19.11 -16.89
CA TYR A 275 1.16 18.04 -17.07
C TYR A 275 0.52 16.65 -16.95
N LEU A 276 -0.31 16.45 -15.92
CA LEU A 276 -1.00 15.18 -15.70
C LEU A 276 -1.92 14.82 -16.89
N SER A 277 -2.65 15.81 -17.43
CA SER A 277 -3.54 15.60 -18.59
C SER A 277 -2.76 15.33 -19.87
N ASP A 278 -1.78 16.18 -20.18
CA ASP A 278 -1.14 16.20 -21.49
C ASP A 278 -0.04 15.14 -21.63
N THR A 279 0.63 14.79 -20.51
CA THR A 279 1.79 13.87 -20.52
C THR A 279 1.44 12.48 -19.99
N LEU A 280 0.68 12.42 -18.91
CA LEU A 280 0.35 11.14 -18.25
C LEU A 280 -1.12 10.71 -18.46
N HIS A 281 -1.91 11.44 -19.23
CA HIS A 281 -3.32 11.15 -19.54
C HIS A 281 -4.22 10.89 -18.33
N ILE A 282 -3.84 11.44 -17.16
CA ILE A 282 -4.60 11.33 -15.90
C ILE A 282 -5.09 12.70 -15.45
N GLN A 283 -6.13 12.74 -14.62
CA GLN A 283 -6.79 13.99 -14.25
C GLN A 283 -6.83 14.21 -12.75
N LEU A 284 -6.66 15.48 -12.33
CA LEU A 284 -6.91 15.90 -10.96
C LEU A 284 -8.41 15.85 -10.63
N HIS A 285 -8.72 15.56 -9.38
CA HIS A 285 -10.09 15.62 -8.87
C HIS A 285 -10.43 17.07 -8.51
N ILE A 286 -11.18 17.76 -9.37
CA ILE A 286 -11.50 19.19 -9.23
C ILE A 286 -12.14 19.52 -7.87
N ASP A 287 -13.09 18.70 -7.42
CA ASP A 287 -13.82 18.93 -6.16
C ASP A 287 -13.01 18.65 -4.89
N LYS A 288 -11.80 18.14 -5.02
CA LYS A 288 -10.92 17.79 -3.88
C LYS A 288 -9.69 18.71 -3.78
N PHE A 289 -9.72 19.83 -4.47
CA PHE A 289 -8.71 20.85 -4.27
C PHE A 289 -8.92 21.55 -2.94
N TYR A 290 -7.93 21.43 -2.05
CA TYR A 290 -7.95 22.03 -0.73
C TYR A 290 -6.76 22.96 -0.58
N LEU A 291 -7.02 24.24 -0.27
CA LEU A 291 -5.99 25.28 -0.11
C LEU A 291 -6.29 26.09 1.15
N GLN A 292 -5.30 26.16 2.05
CA GLN A 292 -5.44 26.99 3.26
C GLN A 292 -4.08 27.43 3.81
N GLU A 293 -4.11 28.26 4.82
CA GLU A 293 -2.95 28.65 5.60
C GLU A 293 -2.36 27.45 6.37
N VAL A 294 -1.05 27.32 6.36
CA VAL A 294 -0.32 26.26 7.06
C VAL A 294 -0.65 26.21 8.56
N LYS A 295 -0.88 27.36 9.20
CA LYS A 295 -1.22 27.43 10.65
C LYS A 295 -2.54 26.76 11.03
N LYS A 296 -3.49 26.62 10.08
CA LYS A 296 -4.75 25.91 10.29
C LYS A 296 -4.58 24.39 10.28
N GLY A 297 -3.46 23.90 9.72
CA GLY A 297 -3.12 22.49 9.62
C GLY A 297 -3.70 21.82 8.38
N VAL A 298 -3.38 20.55 8.15
CA VAL A 298 -3.85 19.77 7.00
C VAL A 298 -4.14 18.33 7.39
N LYS A 299 -5.16 17.75 6.75
CA LYS A 299 -5.44 16.32 6.86
C LYS A 299 -4.69 15.58 5.75
N PHE A 300 -3.74 14.72 6.13
CA PHE A 300 -2.93 13.95 5.19
C PHE A 300 -2.72 12.52 5.70
N VAL A 301 -2.89 11.53 4.85
CA VAL A 301 -2.71 10.08 5.10
C VAL A 301 -3.20 9.59 6.48
N GLY A 302 -4.43 9.97 6.85
CA GLY A 302 -5.05 9.54 8.11
C GLY A 302 -4.70 10.37 9.34
N SER A 303 -3.77 11.32 9.22
CA SER A 303 -3.37 12.27 10.27
C SER A 303 -3.89 13.67 10.01
N VAL A 304 -3.96 14.49 11.06
CA VAL A 304 -4.19 15.94 11.02
C VAL A 304 -2.93 16.62 11.56
N ILE A 305 -2.17 17.23 10.68
CA ILE A 305 -0.91 17.92 10.99
C ILE A 305 -1.23 19.36 11.32
N LYS A 306 -0.91 19.82 12.52
CA LYS A 306 -1.03 21.20 12.99
C LYS A 306 0.34 21.75 13.43
N ARG A 307 0.39 23.04 13.70
CA ARG A 307 1.61 23.82 14.00
C ARG A 307 2.67 23.09 14.85
N TYR A 308 2.26 22.39 15.91
CA TYR A 308 3.21 21.71 16.83
C TYR A 308 2.78 20.30 17.20
N ARG A 309 1.72 19.80 16.60
CA ARG A 309 1.11 18.54 17.00
C ARG A 309 0.50 17.83 15.80
N THR A 310 0.66 16.53 15.79
CA THR A 310 -0.01 15.64 14.84
C THR A 310 -1.07 14.84 15.58
N TYR A 311 -2.28 14.87 15.07
CA TYR A 311 -3.44 14.15 15.61
C TYR A 311 -3.91 13.09 14.63
N LEU A 312 -4.65 12.12 15.14
CA LEU A 312 -5.41 11.22 14.30
C LEU A 312 -6.62 11.93 13.68
N SER A 313 -6.99 11.50 12.47
CA SER A 313 -8.27 11.91 11.91
C SER A 313 -9.43 11.30 12.70
N ASN A 314 -10.55 12.01 12.81
CA ASN A 314 -11.75 11.51 13.50
C ASN A 314 -12.22 10.16 12.94
N ARG A 315 -12.06 9.93 11.64
CA ARG A 315 -12.37 8.65 11.01
C ARG A 315 -11.48 7.51 11.56
N THR A 316 -10.19 7.75 11.72
CA THR A 316 -9.26 6.75 12.27
C THR A 316 -9.58 6.44 13.72
N VAL A 317 -9.90 7.48 14.52
CA VAL A 317 -10.33 7.33 15.90
C VAL A 317 -11.64 6.53 15.99
N GLY A 318 -12.65 6.86 15.18
CA GLY A 318 -13.91 6.10 15.14
C GLY A 318 -13.73 4.65 14.74
N SER A 319 -12.87 4.37 13.75
CA SER A 319 -12.56 2.98 13.36
C SER A 319 -11.85 2.21 14.48
N MET A 320 -10.96 2.87 15.23
CA MET A 320 -10.30 2.29 16.39
C MET A 320 -11.32 1.95 17.51
N HIS A 321 -12.24 2.86 17.83
CA HIS A 321 -13.28 2.57 18.83
C HIS A 321 -14.16 1.37 18.45
N ASN A 322 -14.50 1.25 17.16
CA ASN A 322 -15.23 0.07 16.67
C ASN A 322 -14.40 -1.21 16.83
N ALA A 323 -13.10 -1.16 16.55
CA ALA A 323 -12.21 -2.32 16.74
C ALA A 323 -12.08 -2.69 18.23
N ILE A 324 -12.03 -1.72 19.14
CA ILE A 324 -12.03 -1.94 20.59
C ILE A 324 -13.31 -2.67 21.02
N ALA A 325 -14.48 -2.21 20.58
CA ALA A 325 -15.75 -2.82 20.91
C ALA A 325 -15.86 -4.27 20.40
N VAL A 326 -15.31 -4.55 19.21
CA VAL A 326 -15.26 -5.91 18.68
C VAL A 326 -14.30 -6.78 19.51
N LEU A 327 -13.13 -6.26 19.86
CA LEU A 327 -12.16 -6.98 20.69
C LEU A 327 -12.75 -7.32 22.07
N ASP A 328 -13.46 -6.37 22.72
CA ASP A 328 -14.07 -6.63 24.02
C ASP A 328 -15.15 -7.73 23.96
N LYS A 329 -15.96 -7.78 22.89
CA LYS A 329 -16.91 -8.86 22.62
C LYS A 329 -16.24 -10.23 22.44
N ILE A 330 -15.10 -10.28 21.76
CA ILE A 330 -14.31 -11.51 21.59
C ILE A 330 -13.72 -11.92 22.96
N CYS A 331 -13.16 -10.97 23.71
CA CYS A 331 -12.68 -11.22 25.06
C CYS A 331 -13.77 -11.77 25.98
N LYS A 332 -15.02 -11.27 25.84
CA LYS A 332 -16.16 -11.82 26.58
C LYS A 332 -16.37 -13.28 26.30
N ARG A 333 -16.48 -13.68 25.02
CA ARG A 333 -16.67 -15.09 24.64
C ARG A 333 -15.57 -16.00 25.17
N VAL A 334 -14.31 -15.56 24.99
CA VAL A 334 -13.13 -16.32 25.48
C VAL A 334 -13.11 -16.45 27.01
N TYR A 335 -13.52 -15.39 27.73
CA TYR A 335 -13.51 -15.39 29.20
C TYR A 335 -14.65 -16.19 29.83
N GLU A 336 -15.86 -16.13 29.20
CA GLU A 336 -17.06 -16.81 29.71
C GLU A 336 -17.14 -18.30 29.28
N SER A 337 -16.25 -18.75 28.39
CA SER A 337 -16.12 -20.18 28.04
C SER A 337 -15.19 -20.88 28.99
N ASP A 338 -15.63 -22.02 29.58
CA ASP A 338 -14.79 -22.88 30.42
C ASP A 338 -13.61 -23.45 29.60
N GLU A 339 -13.85 -23.75 28.30
CA GLU A 339 -12.84 -24.20 27.34
C GLU A 339 -13.02 -23.47 26.02
N PRO A 340 -12.31 -22.31 25.80
CA PRO A 340 -12.36 -21.61 24.53
C PRO A 340 -11.86 -22.50 23.39
N ASP A 341 -12.61 -22.59 22.30
CA ASP A 341 -12.19 -23.36 21.14
C ASP A 341 -11.06 -22.66 20.36
N MET A 342 -10.40 -23.40 19.47
CA MET A 342 -9.30 -22.88 18.65
C MET A 342 -9.74 -21.72 17.75
N MET A 343 -10.99 -21.69 17.30
CA MET A 343 -11.52 -20.62 16.46
C MET A 343 -11.68 -19.31 17.24
N ASP A 344 -12.12 -19.37 18.48
CA ASP A 344 -12.24 -18.20 19.36
C ASP A 344 -10.86 -17.61 19.67
N LEU A 345 -9.86 -18.44 19.94
CA LEU A 345 -8.47 -18.01 20.17
C LEU A 345 -7.85 -17.39 18.90
N LEU A 346 -8.07 -17.97 17.73
CA LEU A 346 -7.64 -17.40 16.45
C LEU A 346 -8.30 -16.05 16.16
N GLN A 347 -9.59 -15.90 16.48
CA GLN A 347 -10.29 -14.61 16.36
C GLN A 347 -9.72 -13.56 17.32
N LEU A 348 -9.38 -13.97 18.56
CA LEU A 348 -8.73 -13.10 19.53
C LEU A 348 -7.37 -12.61 19.03
N GLU A 349 -6.51 -13.50 18.54
CA GLU A 349 -5.20 -13.13 17.99
C GLU A 349 -5.32 -12.17 16.82
N ARG A 350 -6.26 -12.42 15.90
CA ARG A 350 -6.53 -11.52 14.75
C ARG A 350 -7.02 -10.14 15.21
N ALA A 351 -7.91 -10.10 16.20
CA ALA A 351 -8.43 -8.83 16.72
C ALA A 351 -7.33 -8.04 17.46
N VAL A 352 -6.48 -8.72 18.25
CA VAL A 352 -5.32 -8.11 18.92
C VAL A 352 -4.29 -7.61 17.90
N SER A 353 -3.99 -8.39 16.85
CA SER A 353 -3.11 -7.96 15.75
C SER A 353 -3.64 -6.72 15.05
N GLY A 354 -4.95 -6.68 14.75
CA GLY A 354 -5.62 -5.51 14.18
C GLY A 354 -5.52 -4.29 15.10
N MET A 355 -5.69 -4.47 16.41
CA MET A 355 -5.55 -3.40 17.40
C MET A 355 -4.13 -2.87 17.48
N ASN A 356 -3.14 -3.77 17.44
CA ASN A 356 -1.71 -3.40 17.43
C ASN A 356 -1.32 -2.61 16.16
N SER A 357 -1.98 -2.84 15.03
CA SER A 357 -1.80 -2.01 13.83
C SER A 357 -2.26 -0.56 14.06
N TYR A 358 -3.39 -0.35 14.75
CA TYR A 358 -3.80 1.00 15.17
C TYR A 358 -2.79 1.63 16.13
N PHE A 359 -2.33 0.88 17.11
CA PHE A 359 -1.38 1.38 18.11
C PHE A 359 -0.02 1.70 17.50
N GLY A 360 0.48 0.91 16.55
CA GLY A 360 1.68 1.21 15.80
C GLY A 360 1.61 2.57 15.09
N PHE A 361 0.45 2.92 14.51
CA PHE A 361 0.24 4.24 13.92
C PHE A 361 0.10 5.35 14.98
N LEU A 362 -0.59 5.07 16.08
CA LEU A 362 -0.85 6.00 17.18
C LEU A 362 0.43 6.47 17.91
N VAL A 363 1.44 5.62 18.02
CA VAL A 363 2.71 5.92 18.70
C VAL A 363 3.40 7.14 18.09
N HIS A 364 3.24 7.35 16.78
CA HIS A 364 3.82 8.48 16.05
C HIS A 364 2.99 9.76 16.10
N CYS A 365 1.87 9.76 16.83
CA CYS A 365 0.99 10.92 17.00
C CYS A 365 0.93 11.36 18.47
N ASN A 366 0.41 12.57 18.72
CA ASN A 366 0.10 13.05 20.06
C ASN A 366 -1.13 12.31 20.63
N SER A 367 -0.97 11.05 20.97
CA SER A 367 -2.05 10.11 21.25
C SER A 367 -1.97 9.41 22.61
N TYR A 368 -1.04 9.79 23.49
CA TYR A 368 -0.85 9.11 24.77
C TYR A 368 -2.17 9.03 25.59
N GLY A 369 -2.91 10.13 25.72
CA GLY A 369 -4.21 10.14 26.42
C GLY A 369 -5.24 9.22 25.77
N ILE A 370 -5.29 9.18 24.43
CA ILE A 370 -6.19 8.29 23.68
C ILE A 370 -5.84 6.84 23.95
N ARG A 371 -4.54 6.47 23.85
CA ARG A 371 -4.08 5.09 24.10
C ARG A 371 -4.29 4.66 25.54
N ARG A 372 -4.04 5.55 26.50
CA ARG A 372 -4.25 5.28 27.92
C ARG A 372 -5.73 5.03 28.25
N GLY A 373 -6.65 5.82 27.66
CA GLY A 373 -8.09 5.71 27.92
C GLY A 373 -8.83 4.74 26.99
N ALA A 374 -8.16 4.15 25.99
CA ALA A 374 -8.81 3.41 24.93
C ALA A 374 -9.72 2.25 25.40
N PHE A 375 -9.38 1.60 26.50
CA PHE A 375 -10.07 0.43 27.04
C PHE A 375 -10.74 0.67 28.39
N ASN A 376 -10.90 1.94 28.81
CA ASN A 376 -11.50 2.25 30.11
C ASN A 376 -12.94 1.71 30.26
N ASP A 377 -13.69 1.70 29.17
CA ASP A 377 -15.10 1.28 29.14
C ASP A 377 -15.26 -0.21 28.80
N CYS A 378 -14.15 -0.96 28.64
CA CYS A 378 -14.17 -2.39 28.34
C CYS A 378 -14.29 -3.21 29.62
N GLN A 379 -15.27 -4.13 29.65
CA GLN A 379 -15.52 -5.03 30.78
C GLN A 379 -14.60 -6.26 30.76
N TYR A 380 -14.40 -6.82 29.58
CA TYR A 380 -13.76 -8.14 29.42
C TYR A 380 -12.33 -8.06 28.90
N PHE A 381 -11.95 -6.95 28.26
CA PHE A 381 -10.60 -6.75 27.75
C PHE A 381 -9.53 -7.05 28.83
N TRP A 382 -9.68 -6.45 30.00
CA TRP A 382 -8.71 -6.60 31.10
C TRP A 382 -8.68 -8.00 31.74
N LYS A 383 -9.68 -8.84 31.45
CA LYS A 383 -9.72 -10.24 31.90
C LYS A 383 -8.82 -11.12 31.03
N VAL A 384 -8.77 -10.85 29.72
CA VAL A 384 -8.12 -11.68 28.69
C VAL A 384 -6.82 -11.04 28.15
N CYS A 385 -6.76 -9.73 28.08
CA CYS A 385 -5.65 -8.97 27.52
C CYS A 385 -5.03 -7.99 28.52
N TYR A 386 -3.89 -7.40 28.15
CA TYR A 386 -3.25 -6.31 28.89
C TYR A 386 -2.47 -5.39 27.94
N LEU A 387 -2.11 -4.21 28.43
CA LEU A 387 -1.32 -3.22 27.68
C LEU A 387 0.13 -3.22 28.19
N LYS A 388 1.09 -3.25 27.24
CA LYS A 388 2.54 -3.23 27.51
C LYS A 388 3.17 -1.96 26.92
N GLY A 389 4.33 -1.53 27.43
CA GLY A 389 5.16 -0.49 26.83
C GLY A 389 4.53 0.90 26.82
N ARG A 390 4.06 1.42 27.97
CA ARG A 390 3.38 2.73 28.07
C ARG A 390 2.15 2.83 27.12
N PHE A 391 1.31 1.81 27.12
CA PHE A 391 0.12 1.71 26.27
C PHE A 391 0.46 1.71 24.77
N GLN A 392 1.48 0.95 24.37
CA GLN A 392 1.90 0.89 22.97
C GLN A 392 1.48 -0.40 22.28
N VAL A 393 1.32 -1.50 23.03
CA VAL A 393 1.04 -2.82 22.49
C VAL A 393 -0.01 -3.52 23.35
N VAL A 394 -0.99 -4.12 22.69
CA VAL A 394 -1.94 -5.06 23.30
C VAL A 394 -1.31 -6.46 23.29
N LYS A 395 -1.38 -7.16 24.41
CA LYS A 395 -0.93 -8.54 24.57
C LYS A 395 -2.07 -9.38 25.13
N ILE A 396 -2.13 -10.64 24.71
CA ILE A 396 -3.00 -11.67 25.27
C ILE A 396 -2.33 -12.20 26.55
N LYS A 397 -3.10 -12.55 27.56
CA LYS A 397 -2.60 -13.22 28.75
C LYS A 397 -2.24 -14.66 28.41
N GLN A 398 -1.17 -15.19 28.98
CA GLN A 398 -0.58 -16.48 28.66
C GLN A 398 -1.60 -17.62 28.60
N GLN A 399 -2.51 -17.71 29.55
CA GLN A 399 -3.56 -18.73 29.62
C GLN A 399 -4.53 -18.75 28.40
N TYR A 400 -4.57 -17.71 27.58
CA TYR A 400 -5.40 -17.59 26.39
C TYR A 400 -4.56 -17.55 25.10
N GLU A 401 -3.25 -17.76 25.18
CA GLU A 401 -2.39 -17.86 23.99
C GLU A 401 -2.54 -19.25 23.35
N ILE A 402 -2.62 -19.29 22.01
CA ILE A 402 -2.75 -20.54 21.25
C ILE A 402 -1.59 -21.48 21.54
N SER A 403 -0.36 -20.96 21.65
CA SER A 403 0.82 -21.74 21.99
C SER A 403 0.68 -22.49 23.32
N THR A 404 0.12 -21.85 24.33
CA THR A 404 -0.12 -22.48 25.63
C THR A 404 -1.12 -23.64 25.51
N LYS A 405 -2.23 -23.44 24.80
CA LYS A 405 -3.24 -24.49 24.62
C LYS A 405 -2.70 -25.67 23.80
N LEU A 406 -1.89 -25.43 22.77
CA LEU A 406 -1.24 -26.50 22.00
C LEU A 406 -0.23 -27.31 22.83
N ILE A 407 0.50 -26.66 23.75
CA ILE A 407 1.40 -27.35 24.68
C ILE A 407 0.59 -28.25 25.64
N GLU A 408 -0.51 -27.75 26.18
CA GLU A 408 -1.39 -28.49 27.10
C GLU A 408 -2.07 -29.68 26.41
N GLU A 409 -2.58 -29.50 25.16
CA GLU A 409 -3.30 -30.57 24.44
C GLU A 409 -2.39 -31.61 23.79
N TYR A 410 -1.23 -31.20 23.27
CA TYR A 410 -0.39 -32.06 22.41
C TYR A 410 1.06 -32.20 22.86
N GLY A 411 1.48 -31.56 23.94
CA GLY A 411 2.83 -31.65 24.47
C GLY A 411 3.91 -31.08 23.57
N PHE A 412 3.57 -30.21 22.59
CA PHE A 412 4.53 -29.58 21.69
C PHE A 412 5.18 -28.37 22.37
N ASN A 413 6.50 -28.45 22.64
CA ASN A 413 7.30 -27.25 22.87
C ASN A 413 7.58 -26.58 21.48
N LEU A 414 6.94 -25.43 21.19
CA LEU A 414 7.16 -24.62 20.02
C LEU A 414 8.36 -23.69 20.19
#